data_244eaafa6f3cfb184f0da5084da2a5ef
#
_entry.id   244eaafa6f3cfb184f0da5084da2a5ef
#
_cell.length_a   1.000
_cell.length_b   1.000
_cell.length_c   1.000
_cell.angle_alpha   90.00
_cell.angle_beta   90.00
_cell.angle_gamma   90.00
#
_symmetry.space_group_name_H-M   'P 1'
#
loop_
_entity.id
_entity.type
_entity.pdbx_description
1 polymer ?
#
loop_
_entity_poly.entity_id
_entity_poly.type
_entity_poly.pdbx_seq_one_letter_code
_entity_poly.pdbx_strand_id
1 'polypeptide(L)'
;MPKVFTSKTQKIGKIGEFIAIKYLKEKGLDVLSENLTFKYGEIDILAIDNKNKVHFIEVKSSRKDLGYTCNINTYRPEENMDKKKIDRLKRTILNQMSFKDSVLYKILKGRVGDLYENRDISWQFDLITVLIDVKNKKAKISTIWDLII
;
A
#
# COMPACT_ATOMS: atom_id res chain seq x y z
N MET A 1 7.56 -3.40 -20.16
CA MET A 1 6.48 -4.33 -20.55
C MET A 1 5.42 -4.38 -19.45
N PRO A 2 4.14 -4.33 -19.81
CA PRO A 2 3.10 -4.54 -18.83
C PRO A 2 3.21 -5.95 -18.23
N LYS A 3 3.08 -6.06 -16.91
CA LYS A 3 3.05 -7.35 -16.22
C LYS A 3 1.80 -8.12 -16.67
N VAL A 4 1.97 -9.33 -17.15
CA VAL A 4 0.86 -10.23 -17.47
C VAL A 4 0.60 -11.11 -16.24
N PHE A 5 -0.58 -10.99 -15.66
CA PHE A 5 -0.97 -11.79 -14.50
C PHE A 5 -1.65 -13.07 -14.98
N THR A 6 -0.97 -14.20 -14.82
CA THR A 6 -1.44 -15.51 -15.32
C THR A 6 -2.03 -16.40 -14.23
N SER A 7 -1.64 -16.20 -12.96
CA SER A 7 -2.16 -17.01 -11.85
C SER A 7 -3.42 -16.39 -11.21
N LYS A 8 -4.26 -17.25 -10.61
CA LYS A 8 -5.43 -16.80 -9.85
C LYS A 8 -5.03 -15.88 -8.68
N THR A 9 -3.94 -16.19 -8.00
CA THR A 9 -3.41 -15.39 -6.89
C THR A 9 -3.01 -13.99 -7.34
N GLN A 10 -2.33 -13.87 -8.48
CA GLN A 10 -1.94 -12.58 -9.04
C GLN A 10 -3.16 -11.76 -9.45
N LYS A 11 -4.18 -12.38 -10.04
CA LYS A 11 -5.43 -11.70 -10.42
C LYS A 11 -6.16 -11.17 -9.19
N ILE A 12 -6.25 -11.96 -8.11
CA ILE A 12 -6.86 -11.54 -6.85
C ILE A 12 -6.08 -10.37 -6.23
N GLY A 13 -4.75 -10.43 -6.24
CA GLY A 13 -3.91 -9.33 -5.78
C GLY A 13 -4.19 -8.04 -6.55
N LYS A 14 -4.31 -8.11 -7.87
CA LYS A 14 -4.59 -6.94 -8.70
C LYS A 14 -5.98 -6.36 -8.45
N ILE A 15 -6.98 -7.21 -8.30
CA ILE A 15 -8.34 -6.79 -7.94
C ILE A 15 -8.34 -6.11 -6.56
N GLY A 16 -7.64 -6.69 -5.59
CA GLY A 16 -7.51 -6.13 -4.24
C GLY A 16 -6.87 -4.74 -4.24
N GLU A 17 -5.79 -4.55 -5.00
CA GLU A 17 -5.16 -3.24 -5.17
C GLU A 17 -6.13 -2.22 -5.79
N PHE A 18 -6.86 -2.61 -6.82
CA PHE A 18 -7.87 -1.75 -7.44
C PHE A 18 -8.95 -1.32 -6.44
N ILE A 19 -9.46 -2.27 -5.65
CA ILE A 19 -10.45 -2.00 -4.61
C ILE A 19 -9.88 -1.06 -3.55
N ALA A 20 -8.63 -1.29 -3.12
CA ALA A 20 -7.96 -0.45 -2.14
C ALA A 20 -7.80 0.99 -2.65
N ILE A 21 -7.40 1.17 -3.91
CA ILE A 21 -7.28 2.50 -4.52
C ILE A 21 -8.61 3.24 -4.52
N LYS A 22 -9.68 2.56 -4.93
CA LYS A 22 -11.02 3.14 -4.93
C LYS A 22 -11.45 3.55 -3.51
N TYR A 23 -11.18 2.70 -2.53
CA TYR A 23 -11.45 2.99 -1.13
C TYR A 23 -10.69 4.23 -0.64
N LEU A 24 -9.41 4.34 -0.96
CA LEU A 24 -8.57 5.48 -0.57
C LEU A 24 -9.10 6.78 -1.17
N LYS A 25 -9.49 6.77 -2.43
CA LYS A 25 -10.07 7.94 -3.10
C LYS A 25 -11.38 8.37 -2.44
N GLU A 26 -12.22 7.43 -2.06
CA GLU A 26 -13.47 7.71 -1.33
C GLU A 26 -13.20 8.31 0.07
N LYS A 27 -12.06 7.97 0.69
CA LYS A 27 -11.61 8.54 1.96
C LYS A 27 -10.90 9.89 1.81
N GLY A 28 -10.76 10.39 0.60
CA GLY A 28 -10.16 11.70 0.34
C GLY A 28 -8.66 11.71 0.16
N LEU A 29 -8.04 10.53 -0.02
CA LEU A 29 -6.62 10.45 -0.33
C LEU A 29 -6.38 10.52 -1.84
N ASP A 30 -5.31 11.21 -2.23
CA ASP A 30 -4.84 11.20 -3.61
C ASP A 30 -3.80 10.10 -3.79
N VAL A 31 -4.03 9.21 -4.74
CA VAL A 31 -3.07 8.17 -5.09
C VAL A 31 -2.03 8.74 -6.04
N LEU A 32 -0.77 8.76 -5.61
CA LEU A 32 0.34 9.34 -6.35
C LEU A 32 1.07 8.34 -7.23
N SER A 33 1.13 7.09 -6.80
CA SER A 33 1.81 6.03 -7.55
C SER A 33 1.31 4.66 -7.12
N GLU A 34 1.40 3.69 -8.02
CA GLU A 34 1.09 2.29 -7.79
C GLU A 34 2.33 1.44 -8.11
N ASN A 35 2.53 0.39 -7.33
CA ASN A 35 3.62 -0.58 -7.54
C ASN A 35 4.99 0.08 -7.66
N LEU A 36 5.32 0.95 -6.71
CA LEU A 36 6.61 1.64 -6.67
C LEU A 36 7.69 0.69 -6.18
N THR A 37 8.62 0.36 -7.07
CA THR A 37 9.67 -0.63 -6.82
C THR A 37 10.95 0.02 -6.33
N PHE A 38 11.52 -0.50 -5.24
CA PHE A 38 12.82 -0.14 -4.70
C PHE A 38 13.77 -1.35 -4.74
N LYS A 39 15.05 -1.12 -4.52
CA LYS A 39 16.06 -2.18 -4.48
C LYS A 39 15.70 -3.31 -3.50
N TYR A 40 15.10 -2.99 -2.36
CA TYR A 40 14.83 -3.95 -1.28
C TYR A 40 13.34 -4.18 -1.03
N GLY A 41 12.49 -3.80 -1.95
CA GLY A 41 11.06 -4.04 -1.81
C GLY A 41 10.21 -3.20 -2.73
N GLU A 42 8.91 -3.33 -2.57
CA GLU A 42 7.91 -2.66 -3.38
C GLU A 42 6.85 -2.06 -2.46
N ILE A 43 6.38 -0.86 -2.81
CA ILE A 43 5.23 -0.23 -2.18
C ILE A 43 4.05 -0.35 -3.13
N ASP A 44 2.99 -0.99 -2.67
CA ASP A 44 1.81 -1.22 -3.50
C ASP A 44 1.12 0.08 -3.89
N ILE A 45 0.93 0.98 -2.92
CA ILE A 45 0.26 2.27 -3.15
C ILE A 45 1.00 3.37 -2.38
N LEU A 46 1.28 4.46 -3.09
CA LEU A 46 1.73 5.72 -2.50
C LEU A 46 0.59 6.72 -2.59
N ALA A 47 0.16 7.26 -1.47
CA ALA A 47 -0.93 8.21 -1.42
C ALA A 47 -0.61 9.40 -0.51
N ILE A 48 -1.38 10.47 -0.63
CA ILE A 48 -1.26 11.65 0.23
C ILE A 48 -2.66 12.09 0.66
N ASP A 49 -2.79 12.49 1.92
CA ASP A 49 -4.06 13.00 2.44
C ASP A 49 -4.16 14.53 2.32
N ASN A 50 -5.29 15.08 2.74
CA ASN A 50 -5.55 16.53 2.65
C ASN A 50 -4.70 17.38 3.61
N LYS A 51 -3.98 16.74 4.53
CA LYS A 51 -3.03 17.40 5.45
C LYS A 51 -1.59 17.24 4.98
N ASN A 52 -1.39 16.82 3.74
CA ASN A 52 -0.08 16.54 3.13
C ASN A 52 0.71 15.44 3.85
N LYS A 53 0.02 14.52 4.54
CA LYS A 53 0.65 13.35 5.11
C LYS A 53 0.78 12.26 4.05
N VAL A 54 1.98 11.71 3.91
CA VAL A 54 2.29 10.67 2.94
C VAL A 54 1.98 9.29 3.53
N HIS A 55 1.27 8.47 2.77
CA HIS A 55 0.90 7.11 3.15
C HIS A 55 1.59 6.11 2.23
N PHE A 56 2.42 5.26 2.82
CA PHE A 56 3.01 4.10 2.15
C PHE A 56 2.16 2.89 2.50
N ILE A 57 1.48 2.31 1.52
CA ILE A 57 0.41 1.33 1.77
C ILE A 57 0.76 -0.01 1.18
N GLU A 58 0.72 -1.04 2.02
CA GLU A 58 0.77 -2.45 1.61
C GLU A 58 -0.66 -2.99 1.53
N VAL A 59 -0.95 -3.73 0.46
CA VAL A 59 -2.28 -4.34 0.26
C VAL A 59 -2.14 -5.86 0.32
N LYS A 60 -2.92 -6.49 1.20
CA LYS A 60 -3.03 -7.94 1.30
C LYS A 60 -4.43 -8.36 0.89
N SER A 61 -4.53 -9.20 -0.13
CA SER A 61 -5.79 -9.67 -0.67
C SER A 61 -5.94 -11.17 -0.46
N SER A 62 -7.17 -11.61 -0.17
CA SER A 62 -7.52 -13.02 -0.05
C SER A 62 -8.92 -13.28 -0.60
N ARG A 63 -9.18 -14.54 -0.98
CA ARG A 63 -10.49 -14.99 -1.46
C ARG A 63 -11.23 -15.73 -0.35
N LYS A 64 -12.51 -15.46 -0.22
CA LYS A 64 -13.39 -16.11 0.74
C LYS A 64 -13.85 -17.51 0.28
N ASP A 65 -13.91 -17.76 -1.01
CA ASP A 65 -14.63 -18.90 -1.61
C ASP A 65 -13.80 -20.18 -1.78
N LEU A 66 -12.56 -20.24 -1.30
CA LEU A 66 -11.68 -21.39 -1.48
C LEU A 66 -11.86 -22.52 -0.44
N GLY A 67 -13.04 -22.67 0.15
CA GLY A 67 -13.33 -23.72 1.11
C GLY A 67 -12.64 -23.57 2.46
N TYR A 68 -11.87 -22.53 2.62
CA TYR A 68 -11.33 -22.13 3.90
C TYR A 68 -12.41 -21.34 4.63
N THR A 69 -12.96 -21.94 5.66
CA THR A 69 -13.58 -21.14 6.70
C THR A 69 -12.48 -20.27 7.29
N CYS A 70 -12.11 -19.22 6.58
CA CYS A 70 -11.31 -18.18 7.19
C CYS A 70 -12.16 -17.62 8.31
N ASN A 71 -11.87 -18.08 9.49
CA ASN A 71 -12.37 -17.44 10.68
C ASN A 71 -11.75 -16.03 10.65
N ILE A 72 -12.54 -15.06 10.21
CA ILE A 72 -12.13 -13.66 10.10
C ILE A 72 -11.52 -13.16 11.41
N ASN A 73 -11.90 -13.80 12.52
CA ASN A 73 -11.40 -13.49 13.86
C ASN A 73 -9.98 -14.05 14.13
N THR A 74 -9.46 -14.96 13.31
CA THR A 74 -8.13 -15.57 13.49
C THR A 74 -7.11 -15.13 12.44
N TYR A 75 -7.55 -14.54 11.33
CA TYR A 75 -6.64 -14.04 10.32
C TYR A 75 -6.10 -12.68 10.75
N ARG A 76 -4.82 -12.64 11.05
CA ARG A 76 -4.08 -11.41 11.36
C ARG A 76 -3.08 -11.15 10.24
N PRO A 77 -3.44 -10.31 9.26
CA PRO A 77 -2.54 -10.01 8.14
C PRO A 77 -1.19 -9.45 8.58
N GLU A 78 -1.17 -8.75 9.70
CA GLU A 78 0.04 -8.20 10.31
C GLU A 78 1.04 -9.28 10.74
N GLU A 79 0.59 -10.50 11.04
CA GLU A 79 1.46 -11.62 11.39
C GLU A 79 2.24 -12.17 10.20
N ASN A 80 1.77 -11.90 8.98
CA ASN A 80 2.45 -12.29 7.75
C ASN A 80 3.49 -11.25 7.28
N MET A 81 3.65 -10.16 8.03
CA MET A 81 4.60 -9.12 7.70
C MET A 81 5.91 -9.36 8.46
N ASP A 82 6.96 -9.70 7.72
CA ASP A 82 8.29 -9.87 8.26
C ASP A 82 8.84 -8.51 8.74
N LYS A 83 9.08 -8.40 10.05
CA LYS A 83 9.62 -7.20 10.67
C LYS A 83 10.92 -6.72 10.01
N LYS A 84 11.82 -7.64 9.70
CA LYS A 84 13.09 -7.30 9.05
C LYS A 84 12.89 -6.71 7.66
N LYS A 85 11.94 -7.26 6.90
CA LYS A 85 11.57 -6.77 5.59
C LYS A 85 11.03 -5.35 5.67
N ILE A 86 10.16 -5.08 6.62
CA ILE A 86 9.56 -3.75 6.82
C ILE A 86 10.61 -2.74 7.28
N ASP A 87 11.49 -3.11 8.20
CA ASP A 87 12.57 -2.23 8.64
C ASP A 87 13.50 -1.85 7.49
N ARG A 88 13.86 -2.82 6.63
CA ARG A 88 14.63 -2.55 5.41
C ARG A 88 13.90 -1.61 4.46
N LEU A 89 12.60 -1.84 4.27
CA LEU A 89 11.78 -1.01 3.41
C LEU A 89 11.67 0.41 3.95
N LYS A 90 11.48 0.59 5.26
CA LYS A 90 11.48 1.90 5.91
C LYS A 90 12.79 2.66 5.69
N ARG A 91 13.94 1.98 5.87
CA ARG A 91 15.25 2.59 5.61
C ARG A 91 15.41 3.00 4.16
N THR A 92 14.98 2.15 3.24
CA THR A 92 15.03 2.44 1.81
C THR A 92 14.16 3.65 1.49
N ILE A 93 12.95 3.73 2.03
CA ILE A 93 12.05 4.88 1.87
C ILE A 93 12.71 6.17 2.35
N LEU A 94 13.29 6.16 3.56
CA LEU A 94 13.96 7.33 4.12
C LEU A 94 15.12 7.79 3.24
N ASN A 95 15.94 6.88 2.75
CA ASN A 95 17.03 7.20 1.83
C ASN A 95 16.52 7.79 0.53
N GLN A 96 15.49 7.19 -0.05
CA GLN A 96 14.89 7.65 -1.30
C GLN A 96 14.21 9.00 -1.16
N MET A 97 13.58 9.28 -0.03
CA MET A 97 12.98 10.59 0.25
C MET A 97 14.02 11.72 0.30
N SER A 98 15.24 11.41 0.70
CA SER A 98 16.33 12.37 0.80
C SER A 98 17.15 12.51 -0.49
N PHE A 99 17.05 11.56 -1.40
CA PHE A 99 17.85 11.52 -2.62
C PHE A 99 17.11 12.20 -3.77
N LYS A 100 17.60 13.36 -4.18
CA LYS A 100 16.95 14.23 -5.19
C LYS A 100 16.72 13.57 -6.55
N ASP A 101 17.54 12.59 -6.92
CA ASP A 101 17.41 11.87 -8.20
C ASP A 101 16.46 10.68 -8.11
N SER A 102 15.95 10.35 -6.93
CA SER A 102 15.02 9.24 -6.77
C SER A 102 13.65 9.55 -7.35
N VAL A 103 12.97 8.51 -7.84
CA VAL A 103 11.59 8.62 -8.32
C VAL A 103 10.66 9.09 -7.21
N LEU A 104 10.83 8.55 -6.00
CA LEU A 104 10.02 8.92 -4.84
C LEU A 104 10.15 10.41 -4.51
N TYR A 105 11.38 10.94 -4.46
CA TYR A 105 11.62 12.36 -4.21
C TYR A 105 10.91 13.22 -5.26
N LYS A 106 11.06 12.88 -6.54
CA LYS A 106 10.45 13.63 -7.64
C LYS A 106 8.92 13.64 -7.57
N ILE A 107 8.32 12.50 -7.23
CA ILE A 107 6.87 12.40 -7.07
C ILE A 107 6.39 13.31 -5.93
N LEU A 108 7.02 13.21 -4.76
CA LEU A 108 6.60 13.97 -3.57
C LEU A 108 6.84 15.46 -3.74
N LYS A 109 8.00 15.84 -4.24
CA LYS A 109 8.31 17.26 -4.50
C LYS A 109 7.35 17.85 -5.54
N GLY A 110 7.04 17.10 -6.60
CA GLY A 110 6.09 17.54 -7.62
C GLY A 110 4.69 17.78 -7.07
N ARG A 111 4.29 17.05 -6.03
CA ARG A 111 2.96 17.19 -5.43
C ARG A 111 2.88 18.31 -4.38
N VAL A 112 3.88 18.45 -3.52
CA VAL A 112 3.84 19.35 -2.37
C VAL A 112 4.84 20.50 -2.41
N GLY A 113 5.75 20.50 -3.40
CA GLY A 113 6.68 21.61 -3.63
C GLY A 113 7.60 21.90 -2.44
N ASP A 114 7.66 23.17 -2.04
CA ASP A 114 8.58 23.64 -1.01
C ASP A 114 8.34 23.04 0.38
N LEU A 115 7.12 22.59 0.67
CA LEU A 115 6.82 21.86 1.92
C LEU A 115 7.68 20.61 2.07
N TYR A 116 7.99 19.96 0.95
CA TYR A 116 8.85 18.78 0.95
C TYR A 116 10.30 19.14 1.28
N GLU A 117 10.82 20.21 0.70
CA GLU A 117 12.19 20.69 0.94
C GLU A 117 12.39 21.16 2.39
N ASN A 118 11.37 21.77 2.96
CA ASN A 118 11.40 22.26 4.34
C ASN A 118 11.16 21.15 5.37
N ARG A 119 10.97 19.90 4.94
CA ARG A 119 10.69 18.74 5.79
C ARG A 119 9.44 18.89 6.65
N ASP A 120 8.47 19.66 6.20
CA ASP A 120 7.18 19.85 6.86
C ASP A 120 6.17 18.76 6.50
N ILE A 121 6.65 17.63 5.98
CA ILE A 121 5.83 16.51 5.56
C ILE A 121 6.04 15.35 6.52
N SER A 122 4.95 14.85 7.07
CA SER A 122 4.94 13.59 7.80
C SER A 122 4.57 12.43 6.90
N TRP A 123 4.92 11.23 7.30
CA TRP A 123 4.56 10.03 6.58
C TRP A 123 4.26 8.89 7.54
N GLN A 124 3.52 7.90 7.05
CA GLN A 124 3.19 6.70 7.80
C GLN A 124 3.12 5.48 6.88
N PHE A 125 3.20 4.32 7.50
CA PHE A 125 3.05 3.04 6.83
C PHE A 125 1.71 2.43 7.20
N ASP A 126 0.92 2.04 6.19
CA ASP A 126 -0.43 1.50 6.39
C ASP A 126 -0.57 0.12 5.77
N LEU A 127 -1.45 -0.68 6.34
CA LEU A 127 -1.84 -1.97 5.80
C LEU A 127 -3.34 -1.94 5.46
N ILE A 128 -3.67 -2.31 4.23
CA ILE A 128 -5.05 -2.54 3.81
C ILE A 128 -5.21 -4.01 3.48
N THR A 129 -6.21 -4.64 4.07
CA THR A 129 -6.58 -6.01 3.75
C THR A 129 -7.90 -6.02 3.01
N VAL A 130 -7.97 -6.81 1.93
CA VAL A 130 -9.16 -6.93 1.10
C VAL A 130 -9.54 -8.41 1.03
N LEU A 131 -10.68 -8.73 1.62
CA LEU A 131 -11.28 -10.06 1.51
C LEU A 131 -12.31 -10.05 0.39
N ILE A 132 -12.04 -10.80 -0.68
CA ILE A 132 -12.85 -10.79 -1.89
C ILE A 132 -13.77 -12.00 -1.90
N ASP A 133 -15.06 -11.74 -1.97
CA ASP A 133 -16.10 -12.75 -2.17
C ASP A 133 -16.52 -12.72 -3.64
N VAL A 134 -15.89 -13.58 -4.44
CA VAL A 134 -16.10 -13.62 -5.90
C VAL A 134 -17.54 -14.05 -6.22
N LYS A 135 -18.08 -15.00 -5.45
CA LYS A 135 -19.43 -15.55 -5.67
C LYS A 135 -20.50 -14.48 -5.52
N ASN A 136 -20.42 -13.66 -4.47
CA ASN A 136 -21.40 -12.63 -4.17
C ASN A 136 -21.00 -11.25 -4.69
N LYS A 137 -19.87 -11.15 -5.38
CA LYS A 137 -19.32 -9.90 -5.92
C LYS A 137 -19.21 -8.79 -4.87
N LYS A 138 -18.69 -9.17 -3.68
CA LYS A 138 -18.50 -8.28 -2.54
C LYS A 138 -17.05 -8.31 -2.07
N ALA A 139 -16.63 -7.24 -1.44
CA ALA A 139 -15.32 -7.19 -0.79
C ALA A 139 -15.45 -6.57 0.58
N LYS A 140 -14.70 -7.11 1.54
CA LYS A 140 -14.57 -6.54 2.88
C LYS A 140 -13.17 -5.93 3.01
N ILE A 141 -13.12 -4.66 3.36
CA ILE A 141 -11.88 -3.91 3.52
C ILE A 141 -11.64 -3.68 5.01
N SER A 142 -10.41 -3.96 5.44
CA SER A 142 -9.94 -3.62 6.79
C SER A 142 -8.64 -2.84 6.67
N THR A 143 -8.44 -1.88 7.56
CA THR A 143 -7.26 -1.01 7.52
C THR A 143 -6.57 -1.00 8.87
N ILE A 144 -5.24 -0.97 8.84
CA ILE A 144 -4.40 -0.65 9.99
C ILE A 144 -3.61 0.60 9.60
N TRP A 145 -4.02 1.72 10.13
CA TRP A 145 -3.36 3.00 9.90
C TRP A 145 -2.18 3.16 10.85
N ASP A 146 -1.09 3.69 10.30
CA ASP A 146 0.14 3.96 11.05
C ASP A 146 0.71 2.69 11.71
N LEU A 147 1.01 1.72 10.87
CA LEU A 147 1.55 0.44 11.32
C LEU A 147 2.91 0.64 11.99
N ILE A 148 2.93 0.53 13.31
CA ILE A 148 4.13 0.59 14.14
C ILE A 148 4.66 -0.82 14.31
N ILE A 149 5.88 -1.02 13.89
CA ILE A 149 6.55 -2.31 14.01
C ILE A 149 7.86 -2.13 14.75
#